data_a9120d3eda2733279b39b39002a9c62b
#
_entry.id   a9120d3eda2733279b39b39002a9c62b
#
_cell.length_a   1.000
_cell.length_b   1.000
_cell.length_c   1.000
_cell.angle_alpha   90.00
_cell.angle_beta   90.00
_cell.angle_gamma   90.00
#
_symmetry.space_group_name_H-M   'P 1'
#
loop_
_entity.id
_entity.type
_entity.pdbx_description
1 polymer ?
#
loop_
_entity_poly.entity_id
_entity_poly.type
_entity_poly.pdbx_seq_one_letter_code
_entity_poly.pdbx_strand_id
1 'polypeptide(L)'
;MRNILLIFLFFSLLSNSSLAFGLNLETKLVTWSDLRKLNYKTGEMPESIRQLIGKSIKIPGFAVPLEGDDGFEYVNEFLLVPTFGACIHVPPPPPNQVIHVILDKPVYFEKLMYAVWVSGIVEIGEYFIEGSKDFGKETYDTETTYLIRGQKVEEFD
;
A
#
# COMPACT_ATOMS: atom_id res chain seq x y z
N MET A 1 -22.34 60.60 13.27
CA MET A 1 -22.36 59.23 13.75
C MET A 1 -23.12 58.28 12.82
N ARG A 2 -23.01 58.45 11.46
CA ARG A 2 -23.79 57.68 10.49
C ARG A 2 -22.94 56.91 9.49
N ASN A 3 -21.60 57.01 9.54
CA ASN A 3 -20.67 56.38 8.62
C ASN A 3 -19.87 55.21 9.23
N ILE A 4 -20.07 54.84 10.48
CA ILE A 4 -19.36 53.74 11.15
C ILE A 4 -20.11 52.41 10.96
N LEU A 5 -21.43 52.46 10.70
CA LEU A 5 -22.26 51.26 10.59
C LEU A 5 -22.11 50.52 9.24
N LEU A 6 -21.61 51.18 8.21
CA LEU A 6 -21.44 50.61 6.86
C LEU A 6 -20.13 49.85 6.67
N ILE A 7 -19.13 50.04 7.53
CA ILE A 7 -17.83 49.37 7.43
C ILE A 7 -17.89 47.94 8.02
N PHE A 8 -18.76 47.71 9.00
CA PHE A 8 -18.91 46.38 9.62
C PHE A 8 -19.67 45.37 8.76
N LEU A 9 -20.43 45.79 7.78
CA LEU A 9 -21.22 44.90 6.91
C LEU A 9 -20.42 44.35 5.73
N PHE A 10 -19.25 44.96 5.40
CA PHE A 10 -18.42 44.51 4.28
C PHE A 10 -17.34 43.48 4.69
N PHE A 11 -17.10 43.30 5.99
CA PHE A 11 -16.08 42.37 6.48
C PHE A 11 -16.62 40.96 6.78
N SER A 12 -17.94 40.75 6.73
CA SER A 12 -18.57 39.44 7.01
C SER A 12 -18.74 38.54 5.79
N LEU A 13 -18.35 38.98 4.59
CA LEU A 13 -18.51 38.22 3.32
C LEU A 13 -17.21 37.55 2.84
N LEU A 14 -16.13 37.61 3.64
CA LEU A 14 -14.84 36.95 3.34
C LEU A 14 -14.65 35.63 4.08
N SER A 15 -15.73 34.99 4.49
CA SER A 15 -15.67 33.73 5.21
C SER A 15 -16.00 32.58 4.27
N ASN A 16 -15.02 31.65 4.17
CA ASN A 16 -15.19 30.28 3.75
C ASN A 16 -15.28 29.97 2.24
N SER A 17 -14.26 30.34 1.50
CA SER A 17 -13.86 29.49 0.38
C SER A 17 -12.81 28.50 0.86
N SER A 18 -13.23 27.51 1.64
CA SER A 18 -12.48 26.26 1.77
C SER A 18 -12.51 25.56 0.42
N LEU A 19 -11.57 25.94 -0.45
CA LEU A 19 -11.23 25.13 -1.62
C LEU A 19 -10.66 23.81 -1.07
N ALA A 20 -11.55 22.87 -0.78
CA ALA A 20 -11.20 21.46 -0.71
C ALA A 20 -10.74 21.09 -2.12
N PHE A 21 -9.46 21.28 -2.39
CA PHE A 21 -8.78 20.72 -3.54
C PHE A 21 -8.72 19.22 -3.29
N GLY A 22 -9.83 18.54 -3.55
CA GLY A 22 -9.88 17.09 -3.60
C GLY A 22 -8.95 16.64 -4.73
N LEU A 23 -7.71 16.33 -4.39
CA LEU A 23 -6.85 15.54 -5.25
C LEU A 23 -7.58 14.21 -5.47
N ASN A 24 -8.36 14.15 -6.54
CA ASN A 24 -8.89 12.89 -7.04
C ASN A 24 -7.68 12.12 -7.59
N LEU A 25 -6.96 11.42 -6.71
CA LEU A 25 -5.87 10.53 -7.08
C LEU A 25 -6.53 9.34 -7.79
N GLU A 26 -6.56 9.43 -9.12
CA GLU A 26 -7.02 8.31 -9.95
C GLU A 26 -6.17 7.08 -9.60
N THR A 27 -6.83 6.06 -9.04
CA THR A 27 -6.17 4.82 -8.64
C THR A 27 -5.93 3.95 -9.87
N LYS A 28 -4.68 3.73 -10.20
CA LYS A 28 -4.28 2.94 -11.36
C LYS A 28 -4.30 1.44 -11.03
N LEU A 29 -5.00 0.67 -11.85
CA LEU A 29 -4.93 -0.79 -11.79
C LEU A 29 -3.56 -1.26 -12.31
N VAL A 30 -2.87 -2.06 -11.50
CA VAL A 30 -1.54 -2.60 -11.80
C VAL A 30 -1.60 -4.13 -11.73
N THR A 31 -0.83 -4.79 -12.57
CA THR A 31 -0.71 -6.24 -12.58
C THR A 31 0.68 -6.69 -12.13
N TRP A 32 0.81 -7.92 -11.66
CA TRP A 32 2.09 -8.55 -11.35
C TRP A 32 3.02 -8.63 -12.55
N SER A 33 2.44 -8.78 -13.76
CA SER A 33 3.19 -8.74 -15.02
C SER A 33 3.81 -7.37 -15.28
N ASP A 34 3.17 -6.29 -14.85
CA ASP A 34 3.75 -4.95 -14.93
C ASP A 34 4.93 -4.81 -13.98
N LEU A 35 4.78 -5.21 -12.73
CA LEU A 35 5.83 -5.10 -11.72
C LEU A 35 7.07 -5.93 -12.07
N ARG A 36 6.90 -7.08 -12.73
CA ARG A 36 7.99 -7.95 -13.19
C ARG A 36 8.96 -7.28 -14.17
N LYS A 37 8.54 -6.18 -14.81
CA LYS A 37 9.37 -5.44 -15.77
C LYS A 37 10.54 -4.71 -15.12
N LEU A 38 10.50 -4.45 -13.80
CA LEU A 38 11.65 -3.93 -13.07
C LEU A 38 12.71 -5.01 -12.95
N ASN A 39 13.94 -4.70 -13.34
CA ASN A 39 15.06 -5.60 -13.15
C ASN A 39 15.67 -5.36 -11.77
N TYR A 40 15.30 -6.17 -10.78
CA TYR A 40 15.75 -6.03 -9.40
C TYR A 40 17.25 -6.30 -9.21
N LYS A 41 17.92 -6.97 -10.18
CA LYS A 41 19.38 -7.25 -10.11
C LYS A 41 20.22 -6.08 -10.56
N THR A 42 19.74 -5.32 -11.53
CA THR A 42 20.48 -4.18 -12.11
C THR A 42 19.91 -2.83 -11.70
N GLY A 43 18.71 -2.82 -11.11
CA GLY A 43 17.96 -1.59 -10.83
C GLY A 43 17.37 -0.93 -12.08
N GLU A 44 17.45 -1.57 -13.26
CA GLU A 44 16.87 -1.03 -14.48
C GLU A 44 15.36 -0.96 -14.38
N MET A 45 14.84 0.26 -14.52
CA MET A 45 13.45 0.59 -14.31
C MET A 45 12.86 1.19 -15.58
N PRO A 46 11.96 0.46 -16.27
CA PRO A 46 11.22 1.02 -17.40
C PRO A 46 10.37 2.22 -17.00
N GLU A 47 10.09 3.10 -17.95
CA GLU A 47 9.29 4.31 -17.71
C GLU A 47 7.89 3.99 -17.16
N SER A 48 7.29 2.88 -17.59
CA SER A 48 5.98 2.42 -17.08
C SER A 48 5.97 2.14 -15.58
N ILE A 49 7.10 1.70 -15.03
CA ILE A 49 7.29 1.47 -13.59
C ILE A 49 7.63 2.79 -12.89
N ARG A 50 8.52 3.60 -13.47
CA ARG A 50 8.89 4.90 -12.92
C ARG A 50 7.69 5.79 -12.66
N GLN A 51 6.71 5.76 -13.56
CA GLN A 51 5.46 6.52 -13.45
C GLN A 51 4.54 6.06 -12.32
N LEU A 52 4.79 4.88 -11.71
CA LEU A 52 4.02 4.42 -10.56
C LEU A 52 4.48 5.04 -9.24
N ILE A 53 5.72 5.53 -9.16
CA ILE A 53 6.30 6.07 -7.93
C ILE A 53 5.43 7.20 -7.38
N GLY A 54 4.98 7.06 -6.13
CA GLY A 54 4.13 8.02 -5.44
C GLY A 54 2.70 8.11 -5.97
N LYS A 55 2.27 7.18 -6.82
CA LYS A 55 0.90 7.12 -7.33
C LYS A 55 0.04 6.15 -6.54
N SER A 56 -1.27 6.42 -6.50
CA SER A 56 -2.25 5.48 -5.99
C SER A 56 -2.42 4.35 -6.99
N ILE A 57 -2.19 3.12 -6.53
CA ILE A 57 -2.38 1.91 -7.34
C ILE A 57 -3.37 0.95 -6.65
N LYS A 58 -3.93 0.04 -7.44
CA LYS A 58 -4.73 -1.10 -6.97
C LYS A 58 -4.18 -2.36 -7.61
N ILE A 59 -3.86 -3.36 -6.78
CA ILE A 59 -3.27 -4.62 -7.22
C ILE A 59 -3.88 -5.79 -6.45
N PRO A 60 -4.18 -6.93 -7.11
CA PRO A 60 -4.68 -8.11 -6.43
C PRO A 60 -3.53 -9.00 -5.96
N GLY A 61 -3.74 -9.78 -4.89
CA GLY A 61 -2.77 -10.78 -4.44
C GLY A 61 -3.22 -11.53 -3.21
N PHE A 62 -2.33 -12.35 -2.70
CA PHE A 62 -2.49 -13.09 -1.45
C PHE A 62 -1.63 -12.46 -0.38
N ALA A 63 -2.24 -12.16 0.77
CA ALA A 63 -1.52 -11.59 1.89
C ALA A 63 -0.82 -12.68 2.71
N VAL A 64 0.42 -12.40 3.10
CA VAL A 64 1.19 -13.17 4.08
C VAL A 64 1.48 -12.24 5.25
N PRO A 65 0.72 -12.30 6.35
CA PRO A 65 0.90 -11.42 7.49
C PRO A 65 2.30 -11.54 8.06
N LEU A 66 2.88 -10.39 8.38
CA LEU A 66 4.05 -10.25 9.23
C LEU A 66 3.53 -10.09 10.65
N GLU A 67 4.25 -10.59 11.64
CA GLU A 67 3.80 -10.66 13.03
C GLU A 67 3.13 -9.37 13.53
N GLY A 68 2.05 -9.56 14.30
CA GLY A 68 1.43 -8.52 15.09
C GLY A 68 1.52 -8.86 16.57
N ASP A 69 1.71 -7.87 17.43
CA ASP A 69 1.86 -7.99 18.88
C ASP A 69 0.65 -8.63 19.59
N ASP A 70 -0.51 -8.75 18.92
CA ASP A 70 -1.81 -9.10 19.51
C ASP A 70 -2.43 -10.41 19.00
N GLY A 71 -1.63 -11.34 18.43
CA GLY A 71 -2.11 -12.68 18.09
C GLY A 71 -3.04 -12.75 16.89
N PHE A 72 -2.76 -12.00 15.80
CA PHE A 72 -3.43 -12.07 14.48
C PHE A 72 -4.92 -11.70 14.41
N GLU A 73 -5.48 -11.08 15.42
CA GLU A 73 -6.84 -10.55 15.27
C GLU A 73 -6.86 -9.38 14.27
N TYR A 74 -5.85 -8.52 14.36
CA TYR A 74 -5.66 -7.37 13.49
C TYR A 74 -4.28 -7.37 12.84
N VAL A 75 -4.22 -7.03 11.57
CA VAL A 75 -2.99 -6.98 10.76
C VAL A 75 -2.88 -5.61 10.13
N ASN A 76 -1.74 -4.96 10.30
CA ASN A 76 -1.41 -3.70 9.63
C ASN A 76 -0.20 -3.83 8.70
N GLU A 77 0.52 -4.96 8.74
CA GLU A 77 1.72 -5.18 7.96
C GLU A 77 1.75 -6.61 7.41
N PHE A 78 1.95 -6.74 6.10
CA PHE A 78 1.99 -8.03 5.44
C PHE A 78 2.75 -7.98 4.12
N LEU A 79 3.18 -9.14 3.63
CA LEU A 79 3.66 -9.28 2.26
C LEU A 79 2.47 -9.62 1.36
N LEU A 80 2.40 -8.97 0.19
CA LEU A 80 1.46 -9.31 -0.86
C LEU A 80 2.21 -10.05 -1.97
N VAL A 81 1.68 -11.20 -2.38
CA VAL A 81 2.29 -12.08 -3.39
C VAL A 81 1.28 -12.51 -4.45
N PRO A 82 1.73 -12.85 -5.69
CA PRO A 82 0.82 -13.22 -6.78
C PRO A 82 0.17 -14.59 -6.63
N THR A 83 0.75 -15.48 -5.81
CA THR A 83 0.33 -16.89 -5.75
C THR A 83 0.17 -17.30 -4.29
N PHE A 84 -0.92 -18.00 -3.98
CA PHE A 84 -1.18 -18.53 -2.66
C PHE A 84 -0.05 -19.46 -2.18
N GLY A 85 0.41 -19.27 -0.96
CA GLY A 85 1.44 -20.09 -0.34
C GLY A 85 2.88 -19.84 -0.81
N ALA A 86 3.11 -18.83 -1.62
CA ALA A 86 4.42 -18.55 -2.24
C ALA A 86 5.57 -18.31 -1.23
N CYS A 87 5.28 -17.93 0.01
CA CYS A 87 6.29 -17.64 1.03
C CYS A 87 6.40 -18.70 2.14
N ILE A 88 5.57 -19.76 2.10
CA ILE A 88 5.44 -20.70 3.24
C ILE A 88 6.14 -22.03 2.98
N HIS A 89 6.22 -22.50 1.74
CA HIS A 89 6.68 -23.86 1.41
C HIS A 89 7.69 -23.95 0.25
N VAL A 90 8.02 -22.83 -0.37
CA VAL A 90 8.93 -22.72 -1.51
C VAL A 90 9.87 -21.54 -1.29
N PRO A 91 11.02 -21.50 -1.96
CA PRO A 91 11.88 -20.32 -1.91
C PRO A 91 11.05 -19.06 -2.18
N PRO A 92 11.32 -17.96 -1.47
CA PRO A 92 10.56 -16.72 -1.65
C PRO A 92 10.57 -16.27 -3.12
N PRO A 93 9.48 -15.65 -3.59
CA PRO A 93 9.45 -15.10 -4.93
C PRO A 93 10.55 -14.05 -5.12
N PRO A 94 10.95 -13.77 -6.37
CA PRO A 94 11.94 -12.72 -6.61
C PRO A 94 11.45 -11.35 -6.10
N PRO A 95 12.34 -10.44 -5.69
CA PRO A 95 12.02 -9.17 -5.05
C PRO A 95 11.00 -8.29 -5.80
N ASN A 96 10.92 -8.39 -7.12
CA ASN A 96 9.94 -7.69 -7.95
C ASN A 96 8.56 -8.41 -8.05
N GLN A 97 8.37 -9.48 -7.30
CA GLN A 97 7.12 -10.24 -7.18
C GLN A 97 6.67 -10.39 -5.73
N VAL A 98 7.19 -9.56 -4.86
CA VAL A 98 6.75 -9.38 -3.48
C VAL A 98 6.52 -7.90 -3.26
N ILE A 99 5.46 -7.54 -2.56
CA ILE A 99 5.18 -6.17 -2.14
C ILE A 99 5.08 -6.15 -0.62
N HIS A 100 5.82 -5.29 0.02
CA HIS A 100 5.63 -4.98 1.43
C HIS A 100 4.46 -4.01 1.56
N VAL A 101 3.44 -4.36 2.32
CA VAL A 101 2.26 -3.53 2.55
C VAL A 101 2.22 -3.10 3.99
N ILE A 102 2.17 -1.79 4.21
CA ILE A 102 1.95 -1.18 5.54
C ILE A 102 0.65 -0.40 5.45
N LEU A 103 -0.36 -0.82 6.22
CA LEU A 103 -1.68 -0.19 6.22
C LEU A 103 -1.73 1.02 7.15
N ASP A 104 -2.42 2.06 6.74
CA ASP A 104 -2.73 3.22 7.59
C ASP A 104 -3.62 2.83 8.78
N LYS A 105 -4.46 1.80 8.59
CA LYS A 105 -5.34 1.24 9.63
C LYS A 105 -5.32 -0.28 9.55
N PRO A 106 -5.20 -0.96 10.71
CA PRO A 106 -5.21 -2.42 10.71
C PRO A 106 -6.57 -2.97 10.22
N VAL A 107 -6.52 -4.15 9.64
CA VAL A 107 -7.69 -4.92 9.20
C VAL A 107 -7.77 -6.24 9.96
N TYR A 108 -8.98 -6.80 10.07
CA TYR A 108 -9.15 -8.14 10.62
C TYR A 108 -8.41 -9.16 9.77
N PHE A 109 -7.72 -10.09 10.42
CA PHE A 109 -6.97 -11.17 9.77
C PHE A 109 -7.82 -11.98 8.79
N GLU A 110 -9.08 -12.24 9.14
CA GLU A 110 -10.02 -12.99 8.29
C GLU A 110 -10.16 -12.41 6.89
N LYS A 111 -10.03 -11.09 6.73
CA LYS A 111 -10.04 -10.43 5.41
C LYS A 111 -8.83 -10.76 4.55
N LEU A 112 -7.77 -11.27 5.15
CA LEU A 112 -6.52 -11.61 4.47
C LEU A 112 -6.38 -13.09 4.15
N MET A 113 -7.34 -13.94 4.54
CA MET A 113 -7.28 -15.39 4.33
C MET A 113 -7.43 -15.80 2.86
N TYR A 114 -7.99 -14.94 2.05
CA TYR A 114 -8.21 -15.15 0.62
C TYR A 114 -7.46 -14.12 -0.21
N ALA A 115 -7.63 -14.17 -1.53
CA ALA A 115 -7.12 -13.13 -2.40
C ALA A 115 -7.79 -11.79 -2.07
N VAL A 116 -7.00 -10.72 -2.08
CA VAL A 116 -7.45 -9.37 -1.77
C VAL A 116 -7.01 -8.38 -2.84
N TRP A 117 -7.76 -7.30 -2.96
CA TRP A 117 -7.31 -6.08 -3.60
C TRP A 117 -6.68 -5.17 -2.57
N VAL A 118 -5.46 -4.70 -2.83
CA VAL A 118 -4.80 -3.67 -2.04
C VAL A 118 -4.72 -2.38 -2.84
N SER A 119 -5.16 -1.28 -2.24
CA SER A 119 -5.03 0.06 -2.81
C SER A 119 -4.19 0.94 -1.90
N GLY A 120 -3.27 1.70 -2.47
CA GLY A 120 -2.41 2.60 -1.72
C GLY A 120 -1.36 3.27 -2.59
N ILE A 121 -0.50 4.05 -1.94
CA ILE A 121 0.60 4.75 -2.60
C ILE A 121 1.80 3.81 -2.72
N VAL A 122 2.33 3.66 -3.93
CA VAL A 122 3.49 2.80 -4.17
C VAL A 122 4.78 3.58 -4.03
N GLU A 123 5.71 2.97 -3.32
CA GLU A 123 7.11 3.37 -3.23
C GLU A 123 7.98 2.28 -3.85
N ILE A 124 9.10 2.66 -4.45
CA ILE A 124 10.05 1.74 -5.07
C ILE A 124 11.43 1.94 -4.46
N GLY A 125 12.02 0.86 -3.97
CA GLY A 125 13.30 0.86 -3.29
C GLY A 125 13.78 -0.56 -3.05
N GLU A 126 14.79 -0.70 -2.22
CA GLU A 126 15.25 -2.00 -1.71
C GLU A 126 14.80 -2.10 -0.25
N TYR A 127 13.96 -3.07 0.04
CA TYR A 127 13.44 -3.32 1.38
C TYR A 127 13.81 -4.73 1.79
N PHE A 128 14.31 -4.85 3.01
CA PHE A 128 14.62 -6.12 3.65
C PHE A 128 13.66 -6.35 4.82
N ILE A 129 13.01 -7.49 4.81
CA ILE A 129 12.03 -7.86 5.81
C ILE A 129 12.55 -9.12 6.50
N GLU A 130 12.83 -9.00 7.79
CA GLU A 130 13.28 -10.14 8.60
C GLU A 130 12.15 -11.15 8.72
N GLY A 131 12.48 -12.42 8.54
CA GLY A 131 11.55 -13.51 8.73
C GLY A 131 11.20 -13.68 10.20
N SER A 132 9.93 -13.99 10.47
CA SER A 132 9.44 -14.26 11.80
C SER A 132 9.73 -15.69 12.22
N LYS A 133 9.97 -15.92 13.52
CA LYS A 133 10.21 -17.26 14.10
C LYS A 133 8.97 -17.87 14.77
N ASP A 134 7.82 -17.18 14.72
CA ASP A 134 6.63 -17.65 15.40
C ASP A 134 5.83 -18.68 14.59
N PHE A 135 5.04 -19.47 15.25
CA PHE A 135 4.30 -20.64 14.76
C PHE A 135 5.12 -21.91 14.49
N GLY A 136 6.36 -22.02 15.04
CA GLY A 136 7.16 -23.23 14.88
C GLY A 136 7.62 -23.50 13.44
N LYS A 137 7.53 -22.49 12.57
CA LYS A 137 8.08 -22.47 11.23
C LYS A 137 8.93 -21.22 11.05
N GLU A 138 10.16 -21.41 10.62
CA GLU A 138 11.02 -20.31 10.21
C GLU A 138 10.42 -19.72 8.93
N THR A 139 10.05 -18.42 8.95
CA THR A 139 9.79 -17.64 7.74
C THR A 139 11.14 -17.12 7.24
N TYR A 140 11.30 -17.11 5.93
CA TYR A 140 12.55 -16.67 5.33
C TYR A 140 12.62 -15.14 5.30
N ASP A 141 13.82 -14.62 5.54
CA ASP A 141 14.14 -13.23 5.21
C ASP A 141 13.75 -12.95 3.76
N THR A 142 13.05 -11.85 3.56
CA THR A 142 12.48 -11.54 2.24
C THR A 142 12.96 -10.17 1.77
N GLU A 143 13.48 -10.13 0.55
CA GLU A 143 13.77 -8.89 -0.14
C GLU A 143 12.58 -8.49 -1.02
N THR A 144 12.26 -7.21 -1.05
CA THR A 144 11.27 -6.66 -1.96
C THR A 144 11.72 -5.32 -2.52
N THR A 145 11.30 -5.03 -3.76
CA THR A 145 11.55 -3.74 -4.42
C THR A 145 10.36 -2.80 -4.34
N TYR A 146 9.24 -3.28 -3.82
CA TYR A 146 7.99 -2.51 -3.76
C TYR A 146 7.46 -2.41 -2.33
N LEU A 147 7.05 -1.20 -1.96
CA LEU A 147 6.30 -0.94 -0.74
C LEU A 147 5.01 -0.22 -1.11
N ILE A 148 3.90 -0.61 -0.50
CA ILE A 148 2.62 0.10 -0.59
C ILE A 148 2.26 0.66 0.79
N ARG A 149 2.07 1.99 0.87
CA ARG A 149 1.33 2.62 1.98
C ARG A 149 -0.15 2.39 1.71
N GLY A 150 -0.67 1.34 2.33
CA GLY A 150 -1.99 0.80 2.05
C GLY A 150 -3.09 1.63 2.70
N GLN A 151 -4.04 2.08 1.89
CA GLN A 151 -5.20 2.87 2.31
C GLN A 151 -6.46 2.03 2.42
N LYS A 152 -6.53 0.94 1.63
CA LYS A 152 -7.72 0.09 1.57
C LYS A 152 -7.35 -1.35 1.20
N VAL A 153 -8.04 -2.30 1.84
CA VAL A 153 -8.05 -3.73 1.50
C VAL A 153 -9.49 -4.15 1.22
N GLU A 154 -9.73 -4.80 0.09
CA GLU A 154 -11.03 -5.31 -0.35
C GLU A 154 -10.91 -6.79 -0.69
N GLU A 155 -11.99 -7.54 -0.53
CA GLU A 155 -12.06 -8.93 -0.99
C GLU A 155 -11.93 -8.98 -2.52
N PHE A 156 -11.30 -10.03 -3.02
CA PHE A 156 -11.19 -10.26 -4.45
C PHE A 156 -12.39 -11.12 -4.89
N ASP A 157 -13.33 -10.48 -5.59
CA ASP A 157 -14.54 -11.12 -6.15
C ASP A 157 -14.24 -11.83 -7.49
#